data_bee852e18a400080647f1b1fc748b87d
#
_entry.id   bee852e18a400080647f1b1fc748b87d
#
_cell.length_a   1.000
_cell.length_b   1.000
_cell.length_c   1.000
_cell.angle_alpha   90.00
_cell.angle_beta   90.00
_cell.angle_gamma   90.00
#
_symmetry.space_group_name_H-M   'P 1'
#
loop_
_entity.id
_entity.type
_entity.pdbx_description
1 polymer ?
#
loop_
_entity_poly.entity_id
_entity_poly.type
_entity_poly.pdbx_seq_one_letter_code
_entity_poly.pdbx_strand_id
1 'polypeptide(L)'
;MFRRLALGALVVLAGCVLAGCSSSSIAEDAEWNAADVSFVKAMIPHHEQAVEMAKMVGSTASPELVRLAAAITESQSGEIELMSVWLAEWGGEVDAHGGHGGDDHGMMSDEDMGSLAMASGMDFERMWLTMMIAHHEGAIEMATEVLEQGKDPRVAELAQAVVAAQQAEIVQMRAMLG
;
A
#
# COMPACT_ATOMS: atom_id res chain seq x y z
N MET A 1 -8.05 67.42 54.02
CA MET A 1 -7.70 65.99 54.20
C MET A 1 -8.77 65.17 53.50
N PHE A 2 -8.58 64.78 52.28
CA PHE A 2 -9.54 63.92 51.54
C PHE A 2 -8.79 62.65 51.09
N ARG A 3 -9.15 61.50 51.69
CA ARG A 3 -8.71 60.14 51.25
C ARG A 3 -9.52 59.74 50.06
N ARG A 4 -8.93 59.52 48.91
CA ARG A 4 -9.56 58.88 47.75
C ARG A 4 -9.26 57.37 47.79
N LEU A 5 -10.31 56.58 47.93
CA LEU A 5 -10.28 55.12 47.71
C LEU A 5 -10.26 54.85 46.20
N ALA A 6 -9.28 54.09 45.76
CA ALA A 6 -9.24 53.53 44.40
C ALA A 6 -9.85 52.13 44.43
N LEU A 7 -10.92 51.94 43.65
CA LEU A 7 -11.53 50.63 43.37
C LEU A 7 -10.72 49.95 42.29
N GLY A 8 -10.06 48.82 42.63
CA GLY A 8 -9.41 47.97 41.65
C GLY A 8 -10.43 47.07 40.98
N ALA A 9 -10.57 47.17 39.68
CA ALA A 9 -11.36 46.23 38.86
C ALA A 9 -10.52 44.97 38.53
N LEU A 10 -10.99 43.83 38.99
CA LEU A 10 -10.45 42.52 38.69
C LEU A 10 -10.96 42.06 37.33
N VAL A 11 -10.11 42.04 36.29
CA VAL A 11 -10.43 41.49 35.00
C VAL A 11 -10.09 40.00 35.02
N VAL A 12 -11.10 39.13 35.01
CA VAL A 12 -10.93 37.69 34.84
C VAL A 12 -10.85 37.40 33.35
N LEU A 13 -9.65 37.12 32.86
CA LEU A 13 -9.45 36.57 31.49
C LEU A 13 -9.79 35.08 31.49
N ALA A 14 -10.95 34.76 30.92
CA ALA A 14 -11.30 33.38 30.58
C ALA A 14 -10.48 32.93 29.36
N GLY A 15 -9.45 32.13 29.60
CA GLY A 15 -8.68 31.47 28.53
C GLY A 15 -9.48 30.39 27.87
N CYS A 16 -9.96 30.61 26.64
CA CYS A 16 -10.46 29.54 25.78
C CYS A 16 -9.28 28.67 25.34
N VAL A 17 -9.18 27.46 25.90
CA VAL A 17 -8.30 26.42 25.38
C VAL A 17 -8.96 25.86 24.12
N LEU A 18 -8.54 26.33 22.95
CA LEU A 18 -8.84 25.69 21.67
C LEU A 18 -8.05 24.38 21.62
N ALA A 19 -8.72 23.25 21.83
CA ALA A 19 -8.18 21.95 21.49
C ALA A 19 -8.06 21.88 19.97
N GLY A 20 -6.87 22.20 19.46
CA GLY A 20 -6.52 22.05 18.07
C GLY A 20 -6.47 20.55 17.76
N CYS A 21 -7.35 20.07 16.89
CA CYS A 21 -7.16 18.81 16.19
C CYS A 21 -5.88 18.95 15.37
N SER A 22 -4.79 18.31 15.81
CA SER A 22 -3.57 18.18 15.01
C SER A 22 -3.87 17.20 13.87
N SER A 23 -4.39 17.70 12.78
CA SER A 23 -4.17 17.07 11.47
C SER A 23 -2.67 17.25 11.20
N SER A 24 -1.92 16.16 11.10
CA SER A 24 -0.51 16.18 10.70
C SER A 24 -0.48 16.68 9.24
N SER A 25 -0.32 18.01 9.07
CA SER A 25 -0.05 18.57 7.75
C SER A 25 1.40 18.25 7.40
N ILE A 26 1.60 17.60 6.25
CA ILE A 26 2.92 17.42 5.65
C ILE A 26 3.55 18.83 5.50
N ALA A 27 4.81 18.99 5.91
CA ALA A 27 5.51 20.25 5.76
C ALA A 27 5.61 20.62 4.28
N GLU A 28 5.40 21.90 3.93
CA GLU A 28 5.43 22.36 2.53
C GLU A 28 6.77 22.06 1.84
N ASP A 29 7.86 21.96 2.59
CA ASP A 29 9.22 21.66 2.12
C ASP A 29 9.55 20.15 2.12
N ALA A 30 8.61 19.25 2.47
CA ALA A 30 8.87 17.82 2.44
C ALA A 30 9.18 17.35 1.01
N GLU A 31 10.12 16.41 0.87
CA GLU A 31 10.47 15.79 -0.42
C GLU A 31 9.41 14.80 -0.92
N TRP A 32 8.37 14.55 -0.13
CA TRP A 32 7.25 13.64 -0.39
C TRP A 32 5.91 14.35 -0.12
N ASN A 33 4.81 13.77 -0.60
CA ASN A 33 3.47 14.31 -0.44
C ASN A 33 2.44 13.24 -0.02
N ALA A 34 1.17 13.62 0.05
CA ALA A 34 0.09 12.71 0.47
C ALA A 34 -0.12 11.56 -0.53
N ALA A 35 0.14 11.75 -1.81
CA ALA A 35 0.00 10.70 -2.82
C ALA A 35 1.08 9.63 -2.62
N ASP A 36 2.32 10.01 -2.31
CA ASP A 36 3.40 9.07 -1.98
C ASP A 36 3.04 8.21 -0.77
N VAL A 37 2.54 8.84 0.30
CA VAL A 37 2.12 8.14 1.52
C VAL A 37 0.95 7.19 1.24
N SER A 38 -0.05 7.63 0.48
CA SER A 38 -1.22 6.82 0.13
C SER A 38 -0.82 5.61 -0.70
N PHE A 39 0.04 5.80 -1.69
CA PHE A 39 0.57 4.71 -2.51
C PHE A 39 1.30 3.66 -1.65
N VAL A 40 2.24 4.08 -0.82
CA VAL A 40 3.02 3.17 0.04
C VAL A 40 2.11 2.40 1.01
N LYS A 41 1.15 3.09 1.64
CA LYS A 41 0.19 2.46 2.55
C LYS A 41 -0.72 1.43 1.87
N ALA A 42 -1.11 1.66 0.63
CA ALA A 42 -1.95 0.76 -0.14
C ALA A 42 -1.13 -0.40 -0.74
N MET A 43 0.06 -0.12 -1.26
CA MET A 43 0.90 -1.10 -1.94
C MET A 43 1.51 -2.14 -0.99
N ILE A 44 1.81 -1.79 0.27
CA ILE A 44 2.32 -2.76 1.24
C ILE A 44 1.36 -3.94 1.43
N PRO A 45 0.10 -3.76 1.88
CA PRO A 45 -0.84 -4.88 2.05
C PRO A 45 -1.18 -5.56 0.72
N HIS A 46 -1.17 -4.83 -0.39
CA HIS A 46 -1.34 -5.39 -1.72
C HIS A 46 -0.22 -6.40 -2.05
N HIS A 47 1.03 -6.04 -1.86
CA HIS A 47 2.17 -6.95 -2.06
C HIS A 47 2.18 -8.11 -1.07
N GLU A 48 1.76 -7.89 0.18
CA GLU A 48 1.62 -8.95 1.18
C GLU A 48 0.66 -10.04 0.71
N GLN A 49 -0.46 -9.67 0.07
CA GLN A 49 -1.40 -10.64 -0.49
C GLN A 49 -0.80 -11.42 -1.66
N ALA A 50 -0.05 -10.79 -2.57
CA ALA A 50 0.63 -11.52 -3.65
C ALA A 50 1.65 -12.53 -3.09
N VAL A 51 2.40 -12.15 -2.05
CA VAL A 51 3.33 -13.04 -1.36
C VAL A 51 2.59 -14.21 -0.68
N GLU A 52 1.40 -13.95 -0.11
CA GLU A 52 0.55 -15.01 0.44
C GLU A 52 0.08 -15.98 -0.65
N MET A 53 -0.44 -15.47 -1.77
CA MET A 53 -0.82 -16.29 -2.92
C MET A 53 0.37 -17.09 -3.46
N ALA A 54 1.56 -16.48 -3.57
CA ALA A 54 2.75 -17.15 -4.04
C ALA A 54 3.19 -18.31 -3.13
N LYS A 55 3.03 -18.18 -1.82
CA LYS A 55 3.30 -19.24 -0.83
C LYS A 55 2.34 -20.43 -0.92
N MET A 56 1.16 -20.26 -1.54
CA MET A 56 0.23 -21.37 -1.79
C MET A 56 0.71 -22.30 -2.91
N VAL A 57 1.66 -21.87 -3.75
CA VAL A 57 2.21 -22.68 -4.84
C VAL A 57 3.06 -23.81 -4.26
N GLY A 58 2.51 -25.02 -4.29
CA GLY A 58 3.20 -26.23 -3.80
C GLY A 58 4.23 -26.76 -4.79
N SER A 59 5.09 -27.64 -4.32
CA SER A 59 6.15 -28.29 -5.13
C SER A 59 5.60 -29.24 -6.21
N THR A 60 4.29 -29.51 -6.21
CA THR A 60 3.60 -30.34 -7.21
C THR A 60 3.04 -29.55 -8.38
N ALA A 61 3.07 -28.21 -8.30
CA ALA A 61 2.73 -27.33 -9.39
C ALA A 61 3.77 -27.42 -10.54
N SER A 62 3.41 -26.90 -11.70
CA SER A 62 4.34 -26.85 -12.84
C SER A 62 5.64 -26.13 -12.45
N PRO A 63 6.81 -26.62 -12.91
CA PRO A 63 8.08 -25.99 -12.56
C PRO A 63 8.18 -24.52 -12.96
N GLU A 64 7.42 -24.10 -13.95
CA GLU A 64 7.36 -22.72 -14.39
C GLU A 64 6.59 -21.85 -13.39
N LEU A 65 5.44 -22.32 -12.89
CA LEU A 65 4.68 -21.64 -11.85
C LEU A 65 5.46 -21.53 -10.54
N VAL A 66 6.16 -22.61 -10.15
CA VAL A 66 7.02 -22.58 -8.93
C VAL A 66 8.11 -21.52 -9.04
N ARG A 67 8.76 -21.40 -10.21
CA ARG A 67 9.79 -20.35 -10.41
C ARG A 67 9.20 -18.95 -10.40
N LEU A 68 8.06 -18.74 -11.04
CA LEU A 68 7.38 -17.45 -11.06
C LEU A 68 6.96 -17.03 -9.64
N ALA A 69 6.33 -17.90 -8.89
CA ALA A 69 5.92 -17.63 -7.51
C ALA A 69 7.10 -17.30 -6.60
N ALA A 70 8.24 -17.99 -6.78
CA ALA A 70 9.45 -17.67 -6.04
C ALA A 70 10.01 -16.28 -6.39
N ALA A 71 10.03 -15.92 -7.68
CA ALA A 71 10.48 -14.61 -8.14
C ALA A 71 9.58 -13.47 -7.61
N ILE A 72 8.26 -13.63 -7.67
CA ILE A 72 7.29 -12.69 -7.10
C ILE A 72 7.51 -12.53 -5.59
N THR A 73 7.70 -13.63 -4.87
CA THR A 73 7.96 -13.59 -3.42
C THR A 73 9.22 -12.78 -3.10
N GLU A 74 10.32 -13.01 -3.82
CA GLU A 74 11.59 -12.33 -3.61
C GLU A 74 11.49 -10.84 -3.90
N SER A 75 10.96 -10.48 -5.07
CA SER A 75 10.82 -9.08 -5.49
C SER A 75 9.90 -8.31 -4.55
N GLN A 76 8.68 -8.78 -4.36
CA GLN A 76 7.68 -8.03 -3.61
C GLN A 76 7.98 -7.97 -2.11
N SER A 77 8.65 -8.98 -1.53
CA SER A 77 9.13 -8.86 -0.15
C SER A 77 10.17 -7.75 0.03
N GLY A 78 11.08 -7.59 -0.93
CA GLY A 78 12.07 -6.50 -0.91
C GLY A 78 11.40 -5.12 -1.05
N GLU A 79 10.37 -5.03 -1.89
CA GLU A 79 9.60 -3.78 -2.08
C GLU A 79 8.79 -3.42 -0.83
N ILE A 80 8.20 -4.41 -0.13
CA ILE A 80 7.54 -4.21 1.17
C ILE A 80 8.52 -3.64 2.20
N GLU A 81 9.72 -4.23 2.31
CA GLU A 81 10.74 -3.75 3.25
C GLU A 81 11.12 -2.30 2.96
N LEU A 82 11.36 -1.97 1.69
CA LEU A 82 11.72 -0.62 1.24
C LEU A 82 10.62 0.40 1.57
N MET A 83 9.37 0.10 1.21
CA MET A 83 8.21 0.95 1.48
C MET A 83 7.97 1.14 2.97
N SER A 84 8.17 0.09 3.78
CA SER A 84 8.03 0.14 5.24
C SER A 84 9.05 1.10 5.88
N VAL A 85 10.28 1.13 5.35
CA VAL A 85 11.31 2.09 5.81
C VAL A 85 10.88 3.52 5.49
N TRP A 86 10.41 3.81 4.29
CA TRP A 86 9.95 5.15 3.92
C TRP A 86 8.75 5.59 4.75
N LEU A 87 7.79 4.71 4.96
CA LEU A 87 6.61 5.01 5.76
C LEU A 87 6.99 5.38 7.20
N ALA A 88 7.96 4.65 7.79
CA ALA A 88 8.49 4.96 9.12
C ALA A 88 9.27 6.29 9.14
N GLU A 89 10.05 6.60 8.10
CA GLU A 89 10.74 7.89 7.94
C GLU A 89 9.75 9.07 7.89
N TRP A 90 8.60 8.87 7.25
CA TRP A 90 7.55 9.88 7.12
C TRP A 90 6.65 9.99 8.36
N GLY A 91 6.90 9.18 9.40
CA GLY A 91 6.10 9.16 10.64
C GLY A 91 4.72 8.52 10.45
N GLY A 92 4.54 7.72 9.39
CA GLY A 92 3.34 6.94 9.13
C GLY A 92 3.41 5.55 9.75
N GLU A 93 2.24 4.94 9.90
CA GLU A 93 2.09 3.53 10.27
C GLU A 93 1.32 2.81 9.16
N VAL A 94 1.61 1.53 8.96
CA VAL A 94 0.76 0.67 8.12
C VAL A 94 -0.52 0.44 8.89
N ASP A 95 -1.66 0.81 8.32
CA ASP A 95 -2.95 0.54 8.92
C ASP A 95 -3.15 -0.98 8.95
N ALA A 96 -3.20 -1.57 10.15
CA ALA A 96 -3.34 -3.02 10.37
C ALA A 96 -4.66 -3.60 9.80
N HIS A 97 -5.53 -2.74 9.32
CA HIS A 97 -6.75 -3.07 8.59
C HIS A 97 -6.71 -2.25 7.31
N GLY A 98 -6.23 -2.86 6.23
CA GLY A 98 -6.21 -2.25 4.90
C GLY A 98 -7.55 -1.56 4.65
N GLY A 99 -7.52 -0.24 4.49
CA GLY A 99 -8.73 0.57 4.41
C GLY A 99 -9.61 0.09 3.26
N HIS A 100 -10.78 -0.45 3.58
CA HIS A 100 -11.86 -0.69 2.64
C HIS A 100 -12.47 0.66 2.19
N GLY A 101 -11.68 1.46 1.51
CA GLY A 101 -12.10 2.78 1.07
C GLY A 101 -11.46 3.12 -0.26
N GLY A 102 -12.10 2.77 -1.34
CA GLY A 102 -11.65 3.01 -2.70
C GLY A 102 -11.59 1.70 -3.49
N ASP A 103 -11.46 1.81 -4.78
CA ASP A 103 -11.42 0.71 -5.72
C ASP A 103 -10.48 -0.41 -5.25
N ASP A 104 -10.94 -1.65 -5.40
CA ASP A 104 -10.32 -2.86 -4.84
C ASP A 104 -8.94 -3.18 -5.48
N HIS A 105 -8.50 -2.39 -6.46
CA HIS A 105 -7.23 -2.49 -7.20
C HIS A 105 -6.77 -3.93 -7.45
N GLY A 106 -7.72 -4.84 -7.74
CA GLY A 106 -7.42 -6.23 -8.04
C GLY A 106 -7.07 -7.10 -6.83
N MET A 107 -7.26 -6.62 -5.60
CA MET A 107 -7.13 -7.43 -4.40
C MET A 107 -8.15 -8.57 -4.38
N MET A 108 -7.72 -9.74 -3.94
CA MET A 108 -8.60 -10.89 -3.77
C MET A 108 -9.38 -10.80 -2.46
N SER A 109 -10.67 -11.12 -2.52
CA SER A 109 -11.49 -11.25 -1.32
C SER A 109 -11.09 -12.48 -0.48
N ASP A 110 -11.52 -12.53 0.78
CA ASP A 110 -11.34 -13.72 1.63
C ASP A 110 -11.98 -14.97 1.03
N GLU A 111 -13.10 -14.82 0.29
CA GLU A 111 -13.77 -15.92 -0.40
C GLU A 111 -12.92 -16.43 -1.58
N ASP A 112 -12.30 -15.52 -2.35
CA ASP A 112 -11.41 -15.88 -3.45
C ASP A 112 -10.17 -16.59 -2.92
N MET A 113 -9.53 -16.06 -1.89
CA MET A 113 -8.37 -16.69 -1.24
C MET A 113 -8.73 -18.07 -0.67
N GLY A 114 -9.90 -18.21 -0.06
CA GLY A 114 -10.42 -19.49 0.41
C GLY A 114 -10.67 -20.49 -0.73
N SER A 115 -11.19 -20.02 -1.85
CA SER A 115 -11.42 -20.84 -3.06
C SER A 115 -10.09 -21.30 -3.66
N LEU A 116 -9.11 -20.43 -3.73
CA LEU A 116 -7.75 -20.76 -4.20
C LEU A 116 -7.10 -21.82 -3.29
N ALA A 117 -7.22 -21.68 -1.98
CA ALA A 117 -6.66 -22.63 -1.00
C ALA A 117 -7.27 -24.03 -1.10
N MET A 118 -8.51 -24.17 -1.57
CA MET A 118 -9.19 -25.44 -1.75
C MET A 118 -8.96 -26.06 -3.15
N ALA A 119 -8.52 -25.28 -4.11
CA ALA A 119 -8.23 -25.76 -5.45
C ALA A 119 -6.95 -26.63 -5.50
N SER A 120 -6.82 -27.48 -6.52
CA SER A 120 -5.66 -28.34 -6.68
C SER A 120 -5.37 -28.67 -8.15
N GLY A 121 -4.14 -29.09 -8.44
CA GLY A 121 -3.71 -29.47 -9.78
C GLY A 121 -3.89 -28.32 -10.79
N MET A 122 -4.37 -28.63 -11.98
CA MET A 122 -4.56 -27.65 -13.06
C MET A 122 -5.60 -26.56 -12.72
N ASP A 123 -6.60 -26.89 -11.91
CA ASP A 123 -7.61 -25.90 -11.50
C ASP A 123 -7.00 -24.85 -10.56
N PHE A 124 -6.12 -25.27 -9.64
CA PHE A 124 -5.33 -24.36 -8.82
C PHE A 124 -4.44 -23.45 -9.67
N GLU A 125 -3.65 -24.03 -10.60
CA GLU A 125 -2.74 -23.25 -11.42
C GLU A 125 -3.47 -22.22 -12.27
N ARG A 126 -4.57 -22.60 -12.90
CA ARG A 126 -5.40 -21.68 -13.69
C ARG A 126 -6.02 -20.57 -12.86
N MET A 127 -6.56 -20.90 -11.68
CA MET A 127 -7.15 -19.94 -10.77
C MET A 127 -6.08 -18.98 -10.26
N TRP A 128 -4.94 -19.49 -9.80
CA TRP A 128 -3.83 -18.70 -9.33
C TRP A 128 -3.32 -17.70 -10.38
N LEU A 129 -3.08 -18.17 -11.60
CA LEU A 129 -2.66 -17.33 -12.73
C LEU A 129 -3.66 -16.22 -13.03
N THR A 130 -4.96 -16.55 -13.06
CA THR A 130 -6.02 -15.58 -13.34
C THR A 130 -6.10 -14.51 -12.26
N MET A 131 -6.05 -14.92 -11.00
CA MET A 131 -6.10 -14.02 -9.85
C MET A 131 -4.86 -13.13 -9.77
N MET A 132 -3.67 -13.70 -9.97
CA MET A 132 -2.41 -12.95 -9.92
C MET A 132 -2.30 -11.95 -11.09
N ILE A 133 -2.87 -12.24 -12.26
CA ILE A 133 -2.96 -11.26 -13.36
C ILE A 133 -3.82 -10.07 -12.93
N ALA A 134 -5.01 -10.30 -12.38
CA ALA A 134 -5.89 -9.20 -11.92
C ALA A 134 -5.23 -8.38 -10.81
N HIS A 135 -4.56 -9.05 -9.88
CA HIS A 135 -3.80 -8.42 -8.80
C HIS A 135 -2.68 -7.52 -9.35
N HIS A 136 -1.90 -7.99 -10.30
CA HIS A 136 -0.84 -7.21 -10.94
C HIS A 136 -1.39 -6.01 -11.76
N GLU A 137 -2.52 -6.18 -12.42
CA GLU A 137 -3.19 -5.08 -13.13
C GLU A 137 -3.56 -3.95 -12.14
N GLY A 138 -4.05 -4.28 -10.94
CA GLY A 138 -4.34 -3.31 -9.89
C GLY A 138 -3.08 -2.59 -9.35
N ALA A 139 -1.99 -3.32 -9.15
CA ALA A 139 -0.72 -2.69 -8.74
C ALA A 139 -0.18 -1.70 -9.79
N ILE A 140 -0.31 -2.04 -11.08
CA ILE A 140 0.07 -1.16 -12.19
C ILE A 140 -0.78 0.12 -12.19
N GLU A 141 -2.07 0.01 -11.89
CA GLU A 141 -2.98 1.16 -11.78
C GLU A 141 -2.52 2.09 -10.65
N MET A 142 -2.33 1.57 -9.43
CA MET A 142 -1.82 2.35 -8.29
C MET A 142 -0.45 2.99 -8.57
N ALA A 143 0.47 2.25 -9.21
CA ALA A 143 1.79 2.75 -9.57
C ALA A 143 1.71 3.87 -10.62
N THR A 144 0.80 3.76 -11.58
CA THR A 144 0.58 4.79 -12.60
C THR A 144 0.01 6.06 -11.98
N GLU A 145 -0.93 5.93 -11.04
CA GLU A 145 -1.51 7.08 -10.35
C GLU A 145 -0.46 7.85 -9.54
N VAL A 146 0.40 7.17 -8.79
CA VAL A 146 1.44 7.86 -8.01
C VAL A 146 2.50 8.50 -8.90
N LEU A 147 2.77 7.98 -10.10
CA LEU A 147 3.66 8.62 -11.06
C LEU A 147 3.14 9.98 -11.56
N GLU A 148 1.81 10.17 -11.55
CA GLU A 148 1.18 11.44 -11.93
C GLU A 148 1.08 12.43 -10.76
N GLN A 149 0.93 11.95 -9.52
CA GLN A 149 0.54 12.75 -8.36
C GLN A 149 1.62 12.83 -7.26
N GLY A 150 2.55 11.88 -7.22
CA GLY A 150 3.61 11.77 -6.22
C GLY A 150 4.70 12.84 -6.42
N LYS A 151 5.50 13.04 -5.39
CA LYS A 151 6.58 14.03 -5.34
C LYS A 151 7.95 13.39 -5.06
N ASP A 152 7.99 12.29 -4.29
CA ASP A 152 9.24 11.63 -3.89
C ASP A 152 9.86 10.87 -5.09
N PRO A 153 11.07 11.22 -5.53
CA PRO A 153 11.72 10.53 -6.64
C PRO A 153 11.99 9.05 -6.39
N ARG A 154 12.13 8.63 -5.13
CA ARG A 154 12.32 7.22 -4.75
C ARG A 154 11.05 6.42 -5.00
N VAL A 155 9.89 7.01 -4.67
CA VAL A 155 8.56 6.42 -4.96
C VAL A 155 8.34 6.33 -6.45
N ALA A 156 8.68 7.38 -7.19
CA ALA A 156 8.57 7.37 -8.66
C ALA A 156 9.46 6.27 -9.29
N GLU A 157 10.70 6.07 -8.81
CA GLU A 157 11.59 5.01 -9.28
C GLU A 157 10.99 3.62 -9.00
N LEU A 158 10.50 3.38 -7.77
CA LEU A 158 9.82 2.13 -7.42
C LEU A 158 8.58 1.89 -8.28
N ALA A 159 7.72 2.89 -8.43
CA ALA A 159 6.50 2.77 -9.23
C ALA A 159 6.79 2.41 -10.69
N GLN A 160 7.83 3.00 -11.30
CA GLN A 160 8.28 2.63 -12.65
C GLN A 160 8.79 1.18 -12.70
N ALA A 161 9.52 0.74 -11.70
CA ALA A 161 10.01 -0.63 -11.61
C ALA A 161 8.86 -1.64 -11.47
N VAL A 162 7.87 -1.35 -10.61
CA VAL A 162 6.65 -2.15 -10.42
C VAL A 162 5.89 -2.28 -11.74
N VAL A 163 5.64 -1.17 -12.45
CA VAL A 163 4.96 -1.22 -13.75
C VAL A 163 5.70 -2.12 -14.74
N ALA A 164 7.01 -1.96 -14.86
CA ALA A 164 7.79 -2.73 -15.82
C ALA A 164 7.85 -4.24 -15.48
N ALA A 165 8.11 -4.57 -14.21
CA ALA A 165 8.20 -5.95 -13.77
C ALA A 165 6.86 -6.67 -13.87
N GLN A 166 5.79 -6.07 -13.35
CA GLN A 166 4.49 -6.71 -13.31
C GLN A 166 3.84 -6.82 -14.70
N GLN A 167 4.10 -5.89 -15.62
CA GLN A 167 3.73 -6.08 -17.03
C GLN A 167 4.41 -7.30 -17.67
N ALA A 168 5.69 -7.53 -17.39
CA ALA A 168 6.39 -8.69 -17.89
C ALA A 168 5.86 -9.99 -17.28
N GLU A 169 5.55 -10.01 -16.00
CA GLU A 169 4.95 -11.16 -15.31
C GLU A 169 3.55 -11.46 -15.82
N ILE A 170 2.71 -10.46 -16.10
CA ILE A 170 1.40 -10.63 -16.74
C ILE A 170 1.54 -11.32 -18.12
N VAL A 171 2.51 -10.90 -18.94
CA VAL A 171 2.77 -11.54 -20.24
C VAL A 171 3.14 -13.00 -20.05
N GLN A 172 4.01 -13.32 -19.09
CA GLN A 172 4.38 -14.69 -18.76
C GLN A 172 3.18 -15.51 -18.29
N MET A 173 2.38 -14.98 -17.34
CA MET A 173 1.19 -15.66 -16.80
C MET A 173 0.15 -15.94 -17.88
N ARG A 174 -0.10 -14.98 -18.78
CA ARG A 174 -1.00 -15.17 -19.91
C ARG A 174 -0.51 -16.25 -20.88
N ALA A 175 0.80 -16.34 -21.12
CA ALA A 175 1.38 -17.41 -21.93
C ALA A 175 1.24 -18.79 -21.28
N MET A 176 1.24 -18.87 -19.94
CA MET A 176 1.01 -20.12 -19.20
C MET A 176 -0.46 -20.56 -19.22
N LEU A 177 -1.40 -19.63 -19.39
CA LEU A 177 -2.83 -19.93 -19.51
C LEU A 177 -3.22 -20.49 -20.88
N GLY A 178 -2.45 -20.22 -21.93
CA GLY A 178 -2.63 -20.71 -23.31
C GLY A 178 -3.40 -19.74 -24.19
#